data_46d9fd29ce8f43faf928d91a56168efd
#
_entry.id   46d9fd29ce8f43faf928d91a56168efd
#
_cell.length_a   1.000
_cell.length_b   1.000
_cell.length_c   1.000
_cell.angle_alpha   90.00
_cell.angle_beta   90.00
_cell.angle_gamma   90.00
#
_symmetry.space_group_name_H-M   'P 1'
#
loop_
_entity.id
_entity.type
_entity.pdbx_description
1 polymer ?
#
loop_
_entity_poly.entity_id
_entity_poly.type
_entity_poly.pdbx_seq_one_letter_code
_entity_poly.pdbx_strand_id
1 'polypeptide(L)'
;MNAVFADAGYWIALLNPRDQLHTKALTISNTLQGRTILTSQMVLTDFLNHYAALGQPFRQRAVQVVRSLQDDPDVEIVPQTEAQFTAALTLYAQRPDKGWGLTDCASFLIMQERGITEALAHDDHFSQAGFIPLLRDR
;
A
#
# COMPACT_ATOMS: atom_id res chain seq x y z
N MET A 1 14.30 -12.82 0.90
CA MET A 1 14.21 -11.47 0.33
C MET A 1 13.53 -10.54 1.29
N ASN A 2 14.09 -9.37 1.46
CA ASN A 2 13.63 -8.43 2.45
C ASN A 2 12.62 -7.41 1.90
N ALA A 3 11.75 -7.83 1.02
CA ALA A 3 10.75 -6.93 0.47
C ALA A 3 9.53 -6.85 1.38
N VAL A 4 8.94 -5.66 1.45
CA VAL A 4 7.65 -5.42 2.09
C VAL A 4 6.72 -4.77 1.07
N PHE A 5 5.42 -4.97 1.24
CA PHE A 5 4.43 -4.32 0.39
C PHE A 5 3.79 -3.15 1.13
N ALA A 6 3.72 -1.99 0.51
CA ALA A 6 3.13 -0.81 1.12
C ALA A 6 1.73 -0.53 0.58
N ASP A 7 0.76 -0.47 1.50
CA ASP A 7 -0.62 -0.12 1.22
C ASP A 7 -0.83 1.40 1.31
N ALA A 8 -1.95 1.89 0.82
CA ALA A 8 -2.26 3.32 0.80
C ALA A 8 -2.26 3.94 2.20
N GLY A 9 -2.76 3.21 3.20
CA GLY A 9 -2.79 3.69 4.58
C GLY A 9 -1.41 4.07 5.13
N TYR A 10 -0.37 3.34 4.72
CA TYR A 10 1.00 3.65 5.11
C TYR A 10 1.46 4.98 4.51
N TRP A 11 1.26 5.18 3.21
CA TRP A 11 1.65 6.43 2.55
C TRP A 11 0.87 7.62 3.09
N ILE A 12 -0.43 7.43 3.35
CA ILE A 12 -1.28 8.45 3.96
C ILE A 12 -0.75 8.84 5.34
N ALA A 13 -0.42 7.85 6.16
CA ALA A 13 0.08 8.07 7.52
C ALA A 13 1.43 8.78 7.53
N LEU A 14 2.32 8.45 6.60
CA LEU A 14 3.62 9.13 6.49
C LEU A 14 3.47 10.60 6.15
N LEU A 15 2.55 10.92 5.23
CA LEU A 15 2.39 12.29 4.74
C LEU A 15 1.67 13.19 5.74
N ASN A 16 0.71 12.65 6.47
CA ASN A 16 -0.17 13.44 7.32
C ASN A 16 0.16 13.29 8.80
N PRO A 17 0.79 14.33 9.43
CA PRO A 17 1.14 14.25 10.86
C PRO A 17 -0.06 14.07 11.80
N ARG A 18 -1.28 14.34 11.31
CA ARG A 18 -2.52 14.19 12.10
C ARG A 18 -3.14 12.80 11.97
N ASP A 19 -2.59 11.96 11.11
CA ASP A 19 -3.08 10.59 10.98
C ASP A 19 -2.75 9.81 12.25
N GLN A 20 -3.69 8.98 12.71
CA GLN A 20 -3.52 8.19 13.93
C GLN A 20 -2.31 7.27 13.86
N LEU A 21 -1.94 6.83 12.66
CA LEU A 21 -0.83 5.92 12.44
C LEU A 21 0.48 6.63 12.10
N HIS A 22 0.50 7.96 12.13
CA HIS A 22 1.68 8.73 11.68
C HIS A 22 2.95 8.33 12.43
N THR A 23 2.91 8.36 13.76
CA THR A 23 4.09 8.02 14.59
C THR A 23 4.53 6.58 14.36
N LYS A 24 3.59 5.66 14.27
CA LYS A 24 3.91 4.25 14.03
C LYS A 24 4.51 4.04 12.64
N ALA A 25 3.97 4.70 11.63
CA ALA A 25 4.51 4.63 10.26
C ALA A 25 5.94 5.17 10.22
N LEU A 26 6.22 6.29 10.88
CA LEU A 26 7.58 6.84 10.97
C LEU A 26 8.53 5.86 11.67
N THR A 27 8.11 5.29 12.79
CA THR A 27 8.93 4.33 13.54
C THR A 27 9.28 3.13 12.67
N ILE A 28 8.30 2.58 11.98
CA ILE A 28 8.52 1.41 11.12
C ILE A 28 9.38 1.79 9.91
N SER A 29 9.18 2.98 9.32
CA SER A 29 9.97 3.40 8.17
C SER A 29 11.47 3.44 8.50
N ASN A 30 11.83 3.75 9.74
CA ASN A 30 13.22 3.77 10.19
C ASN A 30 13.83 2.36 10.27
N THR A 31 13.03 1.32 10.23
CA THR A 31 13.49 -0.08 10.26
C THR A 31 13.65 -0.68 8.87
N LEU A 32 13.29 0.05 7.82
CA LEU A 32 13.21 -0.49 6.46
C LEU A 32 14.50 -0.34 5.64
N GLN A 33 15.56 0.17 6.24
CA GLN A 33 16.83 0.34 5.55
C GLN A 33 17.34 -0.99 5.01
N GLY A 34 17.78 -1.00 3.76
CA GLY A 34 18.25 -2.20 3.09
C GLY A 34 17.14 -3.12 2.60
N ARG A 35 15.88 -2.75 2.77
CA ARG A 35 14.73 -3.50 2.28
C ARG A 35 14.15 -2.85 1.04
N THR A 36 13.60 -3.66 0.14
CA THR A 36 12.85 -3.17 -1.00
C THR A 36 11.39 -2.97 -0.62
N ILE A 37 10.83 -1.83 -0.99
CA ILE A 37 9.41 -1.55 -0.78
C ILE A 37 8.70 -1.74 -2.12
N LEU A 38 7.75 -2.66 -2.15
CA LEU A 38 6.83 -2.81 -3.27
C LEU A 38 5.56 -2.03 -2.98
N THR A 39 5.03 -1.36 -3.97
CA THR A 39 3.70 -0.80 -3.95
C THR A 39 3.12 -0.94 -5.36
N SER A 40 1.96 -0.38 -5.64
CA SER A 40 1.36 -0.50 -6.95
C SER A 40 0.72 0.79 -7.40
N GLN A 41 0.48 0.92 -8.71
CA GLN A 41 -0.25 2.08 -9.22
C GLN A 41 -1.67 2.15 -8.66
N MET A 42 -2.33 1.00 -8.43
CA MET A 42 -3.66 1.00 -7.80
C MET A 42 -3.60 1.57 -6.37
N VAL A 43 -2.60 1.18 -5.59
CA VAL A 43 -2.39 1.74 -4.25
C VAL A 43 -2.16 3.25 -4.32
N LEU A 44 -1.31 3.70 -5.24
CA LEU A 44 -1.01 5.12 -5.37
C LEU A 44 -2.21 5.93 -5.87
N THR A 45 -3.09 5.30 -6.67
CA THR A 45 -4.37 5.90 -7.05
C THR A 45 -5.22 6.16 -5.80
N ASP A 46 -5.34 5.18 -4.92
CA ASP A 46 -6.10 5.34 -3.66
C ASP A 46 -5.48 6.41 -2.78
N PHE A 47 -4.16 6.45 -2.70
CA PHE A 47 -3.43 7.48 -1.95
C PHE A 47 -3.74 8.88 -2.48
N LEU A 48 -3.64 9.09 -3.80
CA LEU A 48 -3.92 10.38 -4.42
C LEU A 48 -5.39 10.77 -4.27
N ASN A 49 -6.31 9.81 -4.41
CA ASN A 49 -7.74 10.06 -4.24
C ASN A 49 -8.09 10.47 -2.81
N HIS A 50 -7.36 9.94 -1.82
CA HIS A 50 -7.57 10.34 -0.42
C HIS A 50 -7.37 11.84 -0.23
N TYR A 51 -6.38 12.43 -0.90
CA TYR A 51 -6.05 13.84 -0.77
C TYR A 51 -6.72 14.74 -1.80
N ALA A 52 -7.49 14.17 -2.73
CA ALA A 52 -8.02 14.90 -3.87
C ALA A 52 -8.88 16.11 -3.48
N ALA A 53 -9.69 15.98 -2.43
CA ALA A 53 -10.62 17.02 -1.99
C ALA A 53 -10.13 17.83 -0.78
N LEU A 54 -8.88 17.62 -0.34
CA LEU A 54 -8.36 18.24 0.88
C LEU A 54 -7.59 19.55 0.62
N GLY A 55 -7.61 20.03 -0.63
CA GLY A 55 -7.02 21.31 -1.00
C GLY A 55 -5.64 21.20 -1.61
N GLN A 56 -5.19 22.31 -2.19
CA GLN A 56 -3.98 22.38 -2.99
C GLN A 56 -2.71 21.97 -2.25
N PRO A 57 -2.46 22.38 -1.00
CA PRO A 57 -1.23 21.97 -0.33
C PRO A 57 -1.10 20.46 -0.19
N PHE A 58 -2.18 19.76 0.16
CA PHE A 58 -2.18 18.30 0.27
C PHE A 58 -2.02 17.63 -1.10
N ARG A 59 -2.71 18.13 -2.12
CA ARG A 59 -2.61 17.58 -3.46
C ARG A 59 -1.17 17.66 -3.98
N GLN A 60 -0.52 18.82 -3.82
CA GLN A 60 0.86 19.01 -4.24
C GLN A 60 1.82 18.08 -3.52
N ARG A 61 1.66 17.96 -2.21
CA ARG A 61 2.52 17.10 -1.41
C ARG A 61 2.35 15.63 -1.77
N ALA A 62 1.11 15.21 -2.03
CA ALA A 62 0.84 13.84 -2.46
C ALA A 62 1.51 13.54 -3.81
N VAL A 63 1.45 14.47 -4.76
CA VAL A 63 2.14 14.33 -6.04
C VAL A 63 3.66 14.24 -5.84
N GLN A 64 4.23 15.06 -4.97
CA GLN A 64 5.66 15.03 -4.67
C GLN A 64 6.08 13.68 -4.08
N VAL A 65 5.26 13.10 -3.21
CA VAL A 65 5.51 11.77 -2.65
C VAL A 65 5.56 10.73 -3.79
N VAL A 66 4.57 10.72 -4.67
CA VAL A 66 4.53 9.75 -5.77
C VAL A 66 5.77 9.90 -6.68
N ARG A 67 6.14 11.14 -7.03
CA ARG A 67 7.34 11.37 -7.85
C ARG A 67 8.61 10.92 -7.17
N SER A 68 8.72 11.14 -5.86
CA SER A 68 9.87 10.64 -5.08
C SER A 68 9.93 9.13 -5.09
N LEU A 69 8.79 8.44 -4.98
CA LEU A 69 8.75 6.99 -5.04
C LEU A 69 9.14 6.46 -6.41
N GLN A 70 8.75 7.16 -7.48
CA GLN A 70 9.12 6.80 -8.84
C GLN A 70 10.63 6.88 -9.08
N ASP A 71 11.31 7.79 -8.37
CA ASP A 71 12.74 8.01 -8.51
C ASP A 71 13.58 7.21 -7.50
N ASP A 72 12.95 6.58 -6.51
CA ASP A 72 13.64 5.88 -5.44
C ASP A 72 14.05 4.47 -5.90
N PRO A 73 15.36 4.15 -5.92
CA PRO A 73 15.81 2.84 -6.38
C PRO A 73 15.41 1.69 -5.45
N ASP A 74 15.03 1.99 -4.20
CA ASP A 74 14.60 0.98 -3.23
C ASP A 74 13.09 0.73 -3.27
N VAL A 75 12.37 1.42 -4.15
CA VAL A 75 10.92 1.28 -4.32
C VAL A 75 10.60 0.74 -5.70
N GLU A 76 9.81 -0.31 -5.75
CA GLU A 76 9.25 -0.81 -7.00
C GLU A 76 7.75 -0.52 -7.03
N ILE A 77 7.29 0.17 -8.08
CA ILE A 77 5.87 0.46 -8.29
C ILE A 77 5.37 -0.49 -9.38
N VAL A 78 4.55 -1.45 -8.98
CA VAL A 78 3.97 -2.42 -9.93
C VAL A 78 2.92 -1.71 -10.77
N PRO A 79 3.02 -1.72 -12.10
CA PRO A 79 2.06 -1.04 -12.95
C PRO A 79 0.71 -1.73 -12.94
N GLN A 80 -0.35 -0.94 -13.09
CA GLN A 80 -1.69 -1.46 -13.26
C GLN A 80 -1.85 -1.90 -14.73
N THR A 81 -1.93 -3.22 -14.93
CA THR A 81 -2.14 -3.81 -16.25
C THR A 81 -3.55 -4.37 -16.35
N GLU A 82 -4.00 -4.63 -17.57
CA GLU A 82 -5.28 -5.30 -17.80
C GLU A 82 -5.29 -6.68 -17.12
N ALA A 83 -4.21 -7.42 -17.23
CA ALA A 83 -4.08 -8.74 -16.59
C ALA A 83 -4.21 -8.65 -15.07
N GLN A 84 -3.56 -7.67 -14.45
CA GLN A 84 -3.65 -7.44 -13.02
C GLN A 84 -5.07 -7.08 -12.59
N PHE A 85 -5.71 -6.18 -13.33
CA PHE A 85 -7.09 -5.78 -13.05
C PHE A 85 -8.04 -6.97 -13.12
N THR A 86 -7.92 -7.77 -14.17
CA THR A 86 -8.79 -8.94 -14.39
C THR A 86 -8.58 -10.00 -13.30
N ALA A 87 -7.34 -10.26 -12.92
CA ALA A 87 -7.04 -11.21 -11.83
C ALA A 87 -7.62 -10.72 -10.50
N ALA A 88 -7.47 -9.43 -10.20
CA ALA A 88 -8.03 -8.82 -8.99
C ALA A 88 -9.56 -8.91 -8.98
N LEU A 89 -10.19 -8.65 -10.12
CA LEU A 89 -11.64 -8.76 -10.26
C LEU A 89 -12.13 -10.18 -10.00
N THR A 90 -11.41 -11.19 -10.47
CA THR A 90 -11.73 -12.59 -10.22
C THR A 90 -11.68 -12.91 -8.72
N LEU A 91 -10.61 -12.49 -8.04
CA LEU A 91 -10.50 -12.69 -6.59
C LEU A 91 -11.62 -11.96 -5.84
N TYR A 92 -11.92 -10.74 -6.23
CA TYR A 92 -13.01 -9.95 -5.66
C TYR A 92 -14.33 -10.71 -5.75
N ALA A 93 -14.62 -11.29 -6.92
CA ALA A 93 -15.86 -12.05 -7.14
C ALA A 93 -15.89 -13.34 -6.33
N GLN A 94 -14.75 -13.98 -6.09
CA GLN A 94 -14.66 -15.26 -5.38
C GLN A 94 -14.80 -15.11 -3.86
N ARG A 95 -14.66 -13.91 -3.32
CA ARG A 95 -14.66 -13.70 -1.88
C ARG A 95 -15.74 -12.70 -1.45
N PRO A 96 -17.03 -13.00 -1.69
CA PRO A 96 -18.12 -12.14 -1.22
C PRO A 96 -18.25 -12.13 0.30
N ASP A 97 -17.61 -13.10 0.98
CA ASP A 97 -17.56 -13.18 2.44
C ASP A 97 -16.60 -12.17 3.07
N LYS A 98 -15.79 -11.49 2.28
CA LYS A 98 -14.81 -10.51 2.76
C LYS A 98 -15.15 -9.11 2.28
N GLY A 99 -14.82 -8.11 3.10
CA GLY A 99 -14.98 -6.71 2.73
C GLY A 99 -13.79 -6.14 1.94
N TRP A 100 -13.06 -6.99 1.24
CA TRP A 100 -11.87 -6.58 0.48
C TRP A 100 -12.26 -5.71 -0.71
N GLY A 101 -11.60 -4.55 -0.86
CA GLY A 101 -11.71 -3.75 -2.06
C GLY A 101 -10.88 -4.33 -3.21
N LEU A 102 -11.06 -3.79 -4.41
CA LEU A 102 -10.33 -4.28 -5.57
C LEU A 102 -8.82 -4.06 -5.43
N THR A 103 -8.42 -2.93 -4.85
CA THR A 103 -6.99 -2.67 -4.58
C THR A 103 -6.41 -3.70 -3.60
N ASP A 104 -7.16 -4.08 -2.57
CA ASP A 104 -6.75 -5.15 -1.65
C ASP A 104 -6.49 -6.44 -2.43
N CYS A 105 -7.43 -6.84 -3.27
CA CYS A 105 -7.30 -8.05 -4.06
C CYS A 105 -6.06 -8.03 -4.96
N ALA A 106 -5.82 -6.92 -5.64
CA ALA A 106 -4.63 -6.76 -6.47
C ALA A 106 -3.36 -6.85 -5.62
N SER A 107 -3.35 -6.21 -4.46
CA SER A 107 -2.21 -6.22 -3.53
C SER A 107 -1.90 -7.63 -3.06
N PHE A 108 -2.91 -8.40 -2.67
CA PHE A 108 -2.73 -9.78 -2.22
C PHE A 108 -2.13 -10.67 -3.31
N LEU A 109 -2.59 -10.50 -4.55
CA LEU A 109 -2.06 -11.28 -5.67
C LEU A 109 -0.60 -10.90 -5.98
N ILE A 110 -0.26 -9.62 -5.91
CA ILE A 110 1.12 -9.16 -6.07
C ILE A 110 2.01 -9.76 -4.99
N MET A 111 1.56 -9.71 -3.73
CA MET A 111 2.33 -10.25 -2.63
C MET A 111 2.56 -11.75 -2.76
N GLN A 112 1.53 -12.50 -3.15
CA GLN A 112 1.65 -13.94 -3.37
C GLN A 112 2.64 -14.25 -4.48
N GLU A 113 2.54 -13.56 -5.60
CA GLU A 113 3.43 -13.77 -6.74
C GLU A 113 4.88 -13.49 -6.40
N ARG A 114 5.13 -12.47 -5.59
CA ARG A 114 6.48 -12.04 -5.21
C ARG A 114 7.00 -12.74 -3.95
N GLY A 115 6.19 -13.58 -3.31
CA GLY A 115 6.58 -14.26 -2.08
C GLY A 115 6.75 -13.31 -0.89
N ILE A 116 6.01 -12.20 -0.86
CA ILE A 116 6.06 -11.20 0.20
C ILE A 116 5.00 -11.53 1.24
N THR A 117 5.40 -11.57 2.52
CA THR A 117 4.50 -11.89 3.62
C THR A 117 4.17 -10.71 4.52
N GLU A 118 5.01 -9.67 4.52
CA GLU A 118 4.83 -8.50 5.39
C GLU A 118 4.31 -7.31 4.60
N ALA A 119 3.30 -6.65 5.15
CA ALA A 119 2.68 -5.48 4.55
C ALA A 119 2.76 -4.27 5.48
N LEU A 120 3.08 -3.12 4.92
CA LEU A 120 2.96 -1.83 5.59
C LEU A 120 1.48 -1.44 5.49
N ALA A 121 0.68 -2.01 6.38
CA ALA A 121 -0.77 -1.90 6.41
C ALA A 121 -1.27 -2.05 7.84
N HIS A 122 -2.45 -1.54 8.11
CA HIS A 122 -3.08 -1.59 9.44
C HIS A 122 -4.38 -2.38 9.47
N ASP A 123 -5.16 -2.36 8.38
CA ASP A 123 -6.50 -2.94 8.42
C ASP A 123 -6.48 -4.48 8.51
N ASP A 124 -7.63 -5.05 8.85
CA ASP A 124 -7.80 -6.49 9.04
C ASP A 124 -7.68 -7.28 7.74
N HIS A 125 -7.82 -6.61 6.60
CA HIS A 125 -7.91 -7.29 5.31
C HIS A 125 -6.63 -8.08 5.01
N PHE A 126 -5.46 -7.51 5.32
CA PHE A 126 -4.19 -8.18 5.08
C PHE A 126 -4.00 -9.41 5.97
N SER A 127 -4.38 -9.32 7.26
CA SER A 127 -4.31 -10.49 8.14
C SER A 127 -5.32 -11.56 7.74
N GLN A 128 -6.50 -11.18 7.29
CA GLN A 128 -7.50 -12.13 6.78
C GLN A 128 -6.98 -12.91 5.56
N ALA A 129 -6.15 -12.26 4.75
CA ALA A 129 -5.55 -12.88 3.55
C ALA A 129 -4.27 -13.68 3.86
N GLY A 130 -3.84 -13.72 5.13
CA GLY A 130 -2.68 -14.50 5.56
C GLY A 130 -1.37 -13.74 5.60
N PHE A 131 -1.41 -12.41 5.49
CA PHE A 131 -0.21 -11.56 5.55
C PHE A 131 -0.05 -10.94 6.94
N ILE A 132 1.13 -10.38 7.20
CA ILE A 132 1.46 -9.75 8.48
C ILE A 132 1.35 -8.24 8.32
N PRO A 133 0.34 -7.59 8.95
CA PRO A 133 0.18 -6.14 8.88
C PRO A 133 1.08 -5.46 9.91
N LEU A 134 2.17 -4.85 9.45
CA LEU A 134 3.19 -4.28 10.34
C LEU A 134 2.74 -3.04 11.10
N LEU A 135 1.68 -2.36 10.66
CA LEU A 135 1.15 -1.19 11.35
C LEU A 135 0.13 -1.53 12.44
N ARG A 136 -0.21 -2.79 12.60
CA ARG A 136 -1.09 -3.22 13.69
C ARG A 136 -0.28 -3.58 14.92
N ASP A 137 -0.84 -3.24 16.08
CA ASP A 137 -0.31 -3.73 17.34
C ASP A 137 -0.70 -5.19 17.52
N ARG A 138 0.19 -5.94 18.09
CA ARG A 138 -0.03 -7.37 18.36
C ARG A 138 -0.59 -7.59 19.75
#